data_74d94577d13a562d093411d47c9c6306
#
_entry.id   74d94577d13a562d093411d47c9c6306
#
_cell.length_a   1.000
_cell.length_b   1.000
_cell.length_c   1.000
_cell.angle_alpha   90.00
_cell.angle_beta   90.00
_cell.angle_gamma   90.00
#
_symmetry.space_group_name_H-M   'P 1'
#
loop_
_entity.id
_entity.type
_entity.pdbx_description
1 polymer ?
#
loop_
_entity_poly.entity_id
_entity_poly.type
_entity_poly.pdbx_seq_one_letter_code
_entity_poly.pdbx_strand_id
1 'polypeptide(L)'
;MNSRAKMLAFLATLLALVILPFSPALAQKPIVIGCPLATAFLYGWDAERAIKLAVEEINAAGGVKVGAEKRPFAVEVIDTRDLEPGVPVTEALLGVERLILEKKVDYIVGGPVRSEAALAAMPLLSKHKMISILTTGVLTPKYHETVAGDPEKFKYCFRITGEAGWMVKGEIIPCLDAIQKDFGLNRLFILVQDVAHARAGGGILAKAMAAKGWTVLGEPVVFPTGTTDFSMALLEAKKQNAQVMIIWMDMPETAILLKQWHDMKVPALPFGTIIAAAEQPGFWKATDGKGEFCLANVVNAGNAPSRATEWTMKFVEAYQKKYSLEPEGYGTSSSYMAVYVLKDAIERAGSLDSDKVVDALKTTDMMGVYGRIKFDPKSNQIIPSLDPAEGAVGTIFQWQAGKRVVVFPPKIAVGKILLPPWMEKK
;
A
#
# COMPACT_ATOMS: atom_id res chain seq x y z
N MET A 1 -68.52 -5.25 44.54
CA MET A 1 -67.28 -4.46 44.43
C MET A 1 -66.87 -4.48 42.98
N ASN A 2 -66.99 -3.36 42.33
CA ASN A 2 -67.17 -3.17 40.90
C ASN A 2 -65.96 -3.54 40.02
N SER A 3 -66.24 -4.19 38.91
CA SER A 3 -65.36 -4.59 37.85
C SER A 3 -64.49 -3.42 37.30
N ARG A 4 -64.96 -2.17 37.44
CA ARG A 4 -64.22 -0.94 37.04
C ARG A 4 -63.01 -0.61 37.93
N ALA A 5 -63.00 -1.01 39.20
CA ALA A 5 -61.90 -0.80 40.12
C ALA A 5 -60.73 -1.79 39.83
N LYS A 6 -61.01 -2.98 39.35
CA LYS A 6 -59.97 -3.98 38.97
C LYS A 6 -59.32 -3.66 37.63
N MET A 7 -60.00 -2.98 36.70
CA MET A 7 -59.47 -2.57 35.39
C MET A 7 -58.59 -1.32 35.52
N LEU A 8 -58.88 -0.41 36.44
CA LEU A 8 -58.05 0.75 36.73
C LEU A 8 -56.73 0.39 37.47
N ALA A 9 -56.76 -0.62 38.33
CA ALA A 9 -55.58 -1.15 39.01
C ALA A 9 -54.64 -1.88 38.06
N PHE A 10 -55.17 -2.57 37.01
CA PHE A 10 -54.39 -3.24 36.01
C PHE A 10 -53.73 -2.30 34.98
N LEU A 11 -54.39 -1.16 34.66
CA LEU A 11 -53.79 -0.13 33.80
C LEU A 11 -52.74 0.71 34.54
N ALA A 12 -52.82 0.88 35.86
CA ALA A 12 -51.81 1.62 36.63
C ALA A 12 -50.52 0.79 36.81
N THR A 13 -50.60 -0.57 36.79
CA THR A 13 -49.43 -1.42 36.92
C THR A 13 -48.69 -1.63 35.57
N LEU A 14 -49.33 -1.35 34.43
CA LEU A 14 -48.72 -1.45 33.11
C LEU A 14 -48.02 -0.15 32.67
N LEU A 15 -48.26 0.96 33.35
CA LEU A 15 -47.65 2.29 33.02
C LEU A 15 -46.38 2.59 33.82
N ALA A 16 -46.02 1.71 34.77
CA ALA A 16 -44.84 1.90 35.62
C ALA A 16 -43.56 1.16 35.08
N LEU A 17 -43.63 0.55 33.89
CA LEU A 17 -42.57 -0.33 33.39
C LEU A 17 -41.98 0.13 32.05
N VAL A 18 -41.71 1.42 31.82
CA VAL A 18 -40.77 1.86 30.77
C VAL A 18 -40.42 3.33 30.98
N ILE A 19 -39.79 3.62 32.08
CA ILE A 19 -38.86 4.78 32.14
C ILE A 19 -37.50 4.17 32.55
N LEU A 20 -36.90 3.41 31.64
CA LEU A 20 -35.45 3.31 31.65
C LEU A 20 -34.95 4.73 31.39
N PRO A 21 -34.10 5.32 32.25
CA PRO A 21 -33.46 6.56 31.93
C PRO A 21 -32.65 6.33 30.65
N PHE A 22 -33.14 6.87 29.55
CA PHE A 22 -32.33 7.09 28.37
C PHE A 22 -31.29 8.13 28.80
N SER A 23 -30.26 7.68 29.51
CA SER A 23 -29.05 8.50 29.66
C SER A 23 -28.57 8.75 28.24
N PRO A 24 -28.56 10.00 27.75
CA PRO A 24 -27.88 10.28 26.51
C PRO A 24 -26.46 9.78 26.74
N ALA A 25 -26.06 8.72 26.05
CA ALA A 25 -24.68 8.30 26.02
C ALA A 25 -23.93 9.54 25.57
N LEU A 26 -23.21 10.18 26.49
CA LEU A 26 -22.31 11.28 26.17
C LEU A 26 -21.46 10.78 25.02
N ALA A 27 -21.64 11.39 23.84
CA ALA A 27 -20.92 10.98 22.65
C ALA A 27 -19.43 11.02 23.00
N GLN A 28 -18.84 9.84 23.12
CA GLN A 28 -17.44 9.71 23.56
C GLN A 28 -16.58 10.47 22.57
N LYS A 29 -15.66 11.30 23.08
CA LYS A 29 -14.74 12.08 22.24
C LYS A 29 -13.99 11.13 21.30
N PRO A 30 -14.07 11.30 19.97
CA PRO A 30 -13.40 10.42 19.03
C PRO A 30 -11.88 10.52 19.18
N ILE A 31 -11.19 9.46 18.78
CA ILE A 31 -9.75 9.46 18.52
C ILE A 31 -9.58 9.88 17.07
N VAL A 32 -8.90 11.00 16.83
CA VAL A 32 -8.82 11.62 15.50
C VAL A 32 -7.54 11.20 14.79
N ILE A 33 -7.70 10.55 13.63
CA ILE A 33 -6.60 10.17 12.74
C ILE A 33 -6.46 11.23 11.65
N GLY A 34 -5.31 11.89 11.59
CA GLY A 34 -4.94 12.81 10.51
C GLY A 34 -4.34 12.07 9.33
N CYS A 35 -4.77 12.39 8.12
CA CYS A 35 -4.33 11.75 6.90
C CYS A 35 -3.81 12.79 5.91
N PRO A 36 -2.48 13.05 5.90
CA PRO A 36 -1.86 13.91 4.91
C PRO A 36 -1.62 13.10 3.62
N LEU A 37 -2.48 13.23 2.63
CA LEU A 37 -2.50 12.39 1.43
C LEU A 37 -2.52 13.24 0.15
N ALA A 38 -1.89 12.77 -0.92
CA ALA A 38 -2.02 13.34 -2.27
C ALA A 38 -3.32 12.84 -2.93
N THR A 39 -4.47 13.40 -2.54
CA THR A 39 -5.81 12.86 -2.84
C THR A 39 -6.20 12.94 -4.31
N ALA A 40 -5.54 13.76 -5.11
CA ALA A 40 -5.73 13.83 -6.55
C ALA A 40 -5.03 12.68 -7.32
N PHE A 41 -4.18 11.89 -6.64
CA PHE A 41 -3.42 10.80 -7.23
C PHE A 41 -3.85 9.44 -6.66
N LEU A 42 -3.68 8.35 -7.44
CA LEU A 42 -4.07 6.99 -7.06
C LEU A 42 -3.62 6.63 -5.63
N TYR A 43 -2.36 6.87 -5.30
CA TYR A 43 -1.78 6.48 -4.01
C TYR A 43 -2.36 7.22 -2.80
N GLY A 44 -2.96 8.39 -3.01
CA GLY A 44 -3.63 9.14 -1.96
C GLY A 44 -5.09 8.75 -1.78
N TRP A 45 -5.88 8.72 -2.88
CA TRP A 45 -7.30 8.42 -2.74
C TRP A 45 -7.60 6.95 -2.43
N ASP A 46 -6.74 6.00 -2.84
CA ASP A 46 -6.88 4.58 -2.45
C ASP A 46 -6.58 4.36 -0.97
N ALA A 47 -5.55 5.05 -0.46
CA ALA A 47 -5.21 5.05 0.97
C ALA A 47 -6.35 5.65 1.82
N GLU A 48 -6.93 6.78 1.39
CA GLU A 48 -8.07 7.39 2.05
C GLU A 48 -9.27 6.44 2.15
N ARG A 49 -9.62 5.77 1.04
CA ARG A 49 -10.71 4.79 1.01
C ARG A 49 -10.46 3.63 1.98
N ALA A 50 -9.25 3.11 2.00
CA ALA A 50 -8.87 2.00 2.86
C ALA A 50 -8.88 2.38 4.35
N ILE A 51 -8.39 3.57 4.72
CA ILE A 51 -8.47 4.11 6.08
C ILE A 51 -9.94 4.25 6.50
N LYS A 52 -10.78 4.85 5.65
CA LYS A 52 -12.21 5.02 5.95
C LYS A 52 -12.95 3.70 6.12
N LEU A 53 -12.62 2.68 5.29
CA LEU A 53 -13.19 1.34 5.44
C LEU A 53 -12.83 0.73 6.80
N ALA A 54 -11.55 0.76 7.18
CA ALA A 54 -11.10 0.23 8.47
C ALA A 54 -11.74 0.95 9.67
N VAL A 55 -11.81 2.28 9.60
CA VAL A 55 -12.44 3.11 10.65
C VAL A 55 -13.93 2.75 10.82
N GLU A 56 -14.65 2.59 9.72
CA GLU A 56 -16.08 2.21 9.78
C GLU A 56 -16.26 0.82 10.38
N GLU A 57 -15.47 -0.16 9.98
CA GLU A 57 -15.53 -1.52 10.53
C GLU A 57 -15.21 -1.55 12.02
N ILE A 58 -14.15 -0.85 12.45
CA ILE A 58 -13.77 -0.76 13.85
C ILE A 58 -14.86 -0.06 14.68
N ASN A 59 -15.42 1.05 14.18
CA ASN A 59 -16.47 1.78 14.87
C ASN A 59 -17.76 0.95 14.95
N ALA A 60 -18.13 0.21 13.90
CA ALA A 60 -19.26 -0.71 13.90
C ALA A 60 -19.07 -1.85 14.90
N ALA A 61 -17.83 -2.29 15.15
CA ALA A 61 -17.48 -3.27 16.18
C ALA A 61 -17.41 -2.71 17.60
N GLY A 62 -17.76 -1.43 17.78
CA GLY A 62 -17.82 -0.76 19.09
C GLY A 62 -16.61 0.14 19.42
N GLY A 63 -15.75 0.43 18.43
CA GLY A 63 -14.63 1.37 18.57
C GLY A 63 -13.39 0.76 19.22
N VAL A 64 -12.54 1.64 19.77
CA VAL A 64 -11.23 1.33 20.35
C VAL A 64 -11.33 1.40 21.87
N LYS A 65 -10.81 0.38 22.55
CA LYS A 65 -10.75 0.34 24.00
C LYS A 65 -9.54 1.14 24.51
N VAL A 66 -9.81 2.19 25.30
CA VAL A 66 -8.79 3.03 25.96
C VAL A 66 -8.99 2.91 27.47
N GLY A 67 -8.22 2.11 28.15
CA GLY A 67 -8.47 1.78 29.56
C GLY A 67 -9.84 1.12 29.75
N ALA A 68 -10.74 1.79 30.49
CA ALA A 68 -12.11 1.32 30.72
C ALA A 68 -13.12 1.81 29.67
N GLU A 69 -12.77 2.77 28.82
CA GLU A 69 -13.65 3.41 27.86
C GLU A 69 -13.51 2.80 26.46
N LYS A 70 -14.59 2.89 25.64
CA LYS A 70 -14.54 2.62 24.20
C LYS A 70 -14.77 3.93 23.46
N ARG A 71 -13.88 4.27 22.53
CA ARG A 71 -13.94 5.51 21.76
C ARG A 71 -13.94 5.23 20.25
N PRO A 72 -14.76 5.90 19.45
CA PRO A 72 -14.71 5.74 18.00
C PRO A 72 -13.47 6.43 17.41
N PHE A 73 -13.01 5.96 16.25
CA PHE A 73 -12.11 6.72 15.41
C PHE A 73 -12.87 7.77 14.58
N ALA A 74 -12.21 8.89 14.30
CA ALA A 74 -12.60 9.87 13.29
C ALA A 74 -11.42 10.14 12.36
N VAL A 75 -11.68 10.61 11.14
CA VAL A 75 -10.66 10.85 10.12
C VAL A 75 -10.71 12.30 9.67
N GLU A 76 -9.53 12.96 9.66
CA GLU A 76 -9.29 14.28 9.09
C GLU A 76 -8.30 14.15 7.93
N VAL A 77 -8.74 14.45 6.71
CA VAL A 77 -7.89 14.34 5.51
C VAL A 77 -7.46 15.73 5.07
N ILE A 78 -6.18 15.89 4.79
CA ILE A 78 -5.63 17.07 4.11
C ILE A 78 -4.93 16.62 2.83
N ASP A 79 -5.31 17.24 1.71
CA ASP A 79 -4.60 17.06 0.46
C ASP A 79 -3.24 17.75 0.53
N THR A 80 -2.18 16.96 0.46
CA THR A 80 -0.80 17.46 0.51
C THR A 80 -0.27 17.87 -0.86
N ARG A 81 -0.92 17.46 -1.94
CA ARG A 81 -0.56 17.75 -3.33
C ARG A 81 0.89 17.38 -3.68
N ASP A 82 1.54 16.58 -2.84
CA ASP A 82 2.98 16.31 -2.91
C ASP A 82 3.39 15.34 -4.04
N LEU A 83 2.43 14.82 -4.81
CA LEU A 83 2.67 14.12 -6.07
C LEU A 83 2.37 14.96 -7.31
N GLU A 84 1.85 16.17 -7.15
CA GLU A 84 1.62 17.07 -8.27
C GLU A 84 2.95 17.70 -8.77
N PRO A 85 3.18 17.73 -10.09
CA PRO A 85 4.38 18.35 -10.65
C PRO A 85 4.50 19.84 -10.24
N GLY A 86 5.69 20.24 -9.79
CA GLY A 86 5.98 21.64 -9.42
C GLY A 86 5.47 22.04 -8.02
N VAL A 87 4.74 21.22 -7.30
CA VAL A 87 4.35 21.50 -5.92
C VAL A 87 5.56 21.30 -4.99
N PRO A 88 5.95 22.34 -4.22
CA PRO A 88 7.10 22.25 -3.33
C PRO A 88 6.81 21.37 -2.09
N VAL A 89 7.86 20.79 -1.51
CA VAL A 89 7.76 19.96 -0.29
C VAL A 89 7.12 20.71 0.87
N THR A 90 7.29 22.03 0.93
CA THR A 90 6.71 22.88 1.98
C THR A 90 5.20 22.84 2.04
N GLU A 91 4.50 22.61 0.92
CA GLU A 91 3.03 22.44 0.91
C GLU A 91 2.60 21.22 1.73
N ALA A 92 3.28 20.09 1.54
CA ALA A 92 3.01 18.89 2.31
C ALA A 92 3.30 19.08 3.81
N LEU A 93 4.39 19.81 4.15
CA LEU A 93 4.73 20.13 5.54
C LEU A 93 3.67 21.00 6.20
N LEU A 94 3.15 22.01 5.51
CA LEU A 94 2.04 22.84 5.98
C LEU A 94 0.78 21.98 6.23
N GLY A 95 0.51 21.01 5.35
CA GLY A 95 -0.58 20.07 5.54
C GLY A 95 -0.44 19.25 6.82
N VAL A 96 0.75 18.72 7.09
CA VAL A 96 1.05 17.97 8.33
C VAL A 96 0.96 18.90 9.56
N GLU A 97 1.51 20.11 9.48
CA GLU A 97 1.46 21.09 10.57
C GLU A 97 0.01 21.48 10.91
N ARG A 98 -0.83 21.70 9.90
CA ARG A 98 -2.26 21.99 10.10
C ARG A 98 -3.01 20.84 10.76
N LEU A 99 -2.71 19.57 10.40
CA LEU A 99 -3.29 18.42 11.09
C LEU A 99 -2.93 18.43 12.58
N ILE A 100 -1.68 18.73 12.92
CA ILE A 100 -1.20 18.74 14.32
C ILE A 100 -1.74 19.93 15.10
N LEU A 101 -1.59 21.14 14.58
CA LEU A 101 -1.81 22.39 15.35
C LEU A 101 -3.26 22.91 15.27
N GLU A 102 -3.89 22.82 14.08
CA GLU A 102 -5.24 23.36 13.88
C GLU A 102 -6.30 22.26 14.11
N LYS A 103 -6.13 21.10 13.48
CA LYS A 103 -7.07 19.97 13.58
C LYS A 103 -6.90 19.19 14.88
N LYS A 104 -5.73 19.28 15.51
CA LYS A 104 -5.40 18.65 16.80
C LYS A 104 -5.67 17.14 16.75
N VAL A 105 -5.20 16.49 15.69
CA VAL A 105 -5.33 15.05 15.52
C VAL A 105 -4.50 14.30 16.58
N ASP A 106 -4.95 13.11 16.96
CA ASP A 106 -4.26 12.29 17.95
C ASP A 106 -3.10 11.49 17.33
N TYR A 107 -3.27 11.07 16.06
CA TYR A 107 -2.30 10.25 15.30
C TYR A 107 -2.31 10.63 13.83
N ILE A 108 -1.23 10.29 13.11
CA ILE A 108 -1.15 10.42 11.65
C ILE A 108 -1.04 9.04 11.02
N VAL A 109 -1.84 8.77 9.98
CA VAL A 109 -1.80 7.56 9.17
C VAL A 109 -1.87 7.95 7.69
N GLY A 110 -1.03 7.34 6.88
CA GLY A 110 -1.04 7.55 5.44
C GLY A 110 0.30 8.09 4.90
N GLY A 111 0.35 9.38 4.64
CA GLY A 111 1.48 10.09 4.07
C GLY A 111 2.25 10.98 5.05
N PRO A 112 2.97 12.00 4.52
CA PRO A 112 3.04 12.43 3.12
C PRO A 112 3.50 11.32 2.17
N VAL A 113 3.09 11.40 0.90
CA VAL A 113 3.30 10.29 -0.06
C VAL A 113 4.68 10.36 -0.72
N ARG A 114 5.18 11.58 -1.02
CA ARG A 114 6.50 11.80 -1.61
C ARG A 114 7.61 11.60 -0.58
N SER A 115 8.66 10.87 -0.94
CA SER A 115 9.76 10.53 -0.04
C SER A 115 10.41 11.75 0.61
N GLU A 116 10.64 12.83 -0.15
CA GLU A 116 11.25 14.06 0.35
C GLU A 116 10.34 14.77 1.37
N ALA A 117 9.03 14.77 1.13
CA ALA A 117 8.06 15.36 2.05
C ALA A 117 7.97 14.57 3.36
N ALA A 118 7.97 13.24 3.28
CA ALA A 118 7.96 12.39 4.47
C ALA A 118 9.24 12.56 5.32
N LEU A 119 10.42 12.60 4.68
CA LEU A 119 11.68 12.85 5.38
C LEU A 119 11.70 14.23 6.04
N ALA A 120 11.22 15.25 5.34
CA ALA A 120 11.17 16.61 5.88
C ALA A 120 10.15 16.77 7.02
N ALA A 121 9.11 15.93 7.07
CA ALA A 121 8.11 15.94 8.15
C ALA A 121 8.62 15.29 9.46
N MET A 122 9.63 14.40 9.42
CA MET A 122 10.09 13.66 10.61
C MET A 122 10.47 14.54 11.80
N PRO A 123 11.23 15.67 11.64
CA PRO A 123 11.52 16.55 12.77
C PRO A 123 10.28 17.20 13.38
N LEU A 124 9.27 17.55 12.58
CA LEU A 124 8.01 18.10 13.04
C LEU A 124 7.22 17.08 13.86
N LEU A 125 7.12 15.84 13.36
CA LEU A 125 6.47 14.74 14.08
C LEU A 125 7.14 14.47 15.42
N SER A 126 8.46 14.44 15.45
CA SER A 126 9.24 14.24 16.69
C SER A 126 9.05 15.36 17.70
N LYS A 127 9.08 16.62 17.24
CA LYS A 127 8.85 17.81 18.08
C LYS A 127 7.52 17.76 18.81
N HIS A 128 6.48 17.25 18.14
CA HIS A 128 5.12 17.19 18.68
C HIS A 128 4.76 15.83 19.28
N LYS A 129 5.72 14.88 19.37
CA LYS A 129 5.49 13.49 19.79
C LYS A 129 4.33 12.83 19.02
N MET A 130 4.20 13.20 17.74
CA MET A 130 3.12 12.77 16.89
C MET A 130 3.47 11.43 16.24
N ILE A 131 2.80 10.36 16.64
CA ILE A 131 2.95 9.06 15.99
C ILE A 131 2.43 9.16 14.56
N SER A 132 3.28 8.76 13.61
CA SER A 132 2.98 8.67 12.19
C SER A 132 3.26 7.27 11.68
N ILE A 133 2.26 6.65 11.03
CA ILE A 133 2.39 5.35 10.38
C ILE A 133 2.26 5.58 8.88
N LEU A 134 3.39 5.56 8.16
CA LEU A 134 3.43 5.67 6.71
C LEU A 134 2.90 4.40 6.06
N THR A 135 1.99 4.56 5.10
CA THR A 135 1.29 3.44 4.47
C THR A 135 1.40 3.44 2.95
N THR A 136 1.69 4.58 2.35
CA THR A 136 1.68 4.77 0.89
C THR A 136 2.84 5.64 0.44
N GLY A 137 3.37 5.38 -0.76
CA GLY A 137 4.56 6.07 -1.26
C GLY A 137 5.81 5.80 -0.43
N VAL A 138 6.70 6.78 -0.33
CA VAL A 138 7.90 6.77 0.53
C VAL A 138 8.74 5.51 0.37
N LEU A 139 9.13 5.20 -0.86
CA LEU A 139 9.95 4.02 -1.16
C LEU A 139 11.40 4.11 -0.70
N THR A 140 11.88 5.31 -0.35
CA THR A 140 13.28 5.50 0.01
C THR A 140 13.67 4.72 1.28
N PRO A 141 14.78 3.95 1.28
CA PRO A 141 15.34 3.35 2.50
C PRO A 141 15.74 4.41 3.54
N LYS A 142 16.03 5.63 3.09
CA LYS A 142 16.50 6.74 3.96
C LYS A 142 15.55 7.01 5.13
N TYR A 143 14.24 6.74 4.97
CA TYR A 143 13.27 6.99 6.04
C TYR A 143 13.57 6.12 7.28
N HIS A 144 13.64 4.81 7.11
CA HIS A 144 13.92 3.91 8.24
C HIS A 144 15.39 3.94 8.68
N GLU A 145 16.33 4.25 7.76
CA GLU A 145 17.73 4.51 8.11
C GLU A 145 17.86 5.74 9.03
N THR A 146 17.04 6.78 8.80
CA THR A 146 17.00 7.98 9.66
C THR A 146 16.49 7.65 11.05
N VAL A 147 15.44 6.80 11.15
CA VAL A 147 14.96 6.30 12.45
C VAL A 147 16.03 5.48 13.15
N ALA A 148 16.68 4.55 12.45
CA ALA A 148 17.74 3.71 13.01
C ALA A 148 18.98 4.51 13.44
N GLY A 149 19.26 5.65 12.79
CA GLY A 149 20.38 6.54 13.10
C GLY A 149 20.16 7.38 14.38
N ASP A 150 18.92 7.69 14.74
CA ASP A 150 18.53 8.37 15.98
C ASP A 150 17.18 7.87 16.47
N PRO A 151 17.13 6.64 17.06
CA PRO A 151 15.87 5.99 17.42
C PRO A 151 15.09 6.73 18.51
N GLU A 152 15.76 7.46 19.40
CA GLU A 152 15.07 8.23 20.45
C GLU A 152 14.35 9.45 19.89
N LYS A 153 15.01 10.15 18.97
CA LYS A 153 14.44 11.33 18.33
C LYS A 153 13.26 10.97 17.42
N PHE A 154 13.41 9.90 16.60
CA PHE A 154 12.45 9.55 15.57
C PHE A 154 11.56 8.36 15.94
N LYS A 155 11.45 7.99 17.21
CA LYS A 155 10.64 6.85 17.70
C LYS A 155 9.16 6.89 17.33
N TYR A 156 8.64 8.06 16.97
CA TYR A 156 7.24 8.25 16.56
C TYR A 156 6.99 7.99 15.08
N CYS A 157 8.04 7.72 14.30
CA CYS A 157 7.96 7.52 12.86
C CYS A 157 7.98 6.03 12.52
N PHE A 158 6.87 5.49 12.05
CA PHE A 158 6.70 4.10 11.61
C PHE A 158 6.42 4.00 10.13
N ARG A 159 6.80 2.90 9.48
CA ARG A 159 6.38 2.57 8.11
C ARG A 159 5.89 1.13 8.03
N ILE A 160 4.61 0.94 7.64
CA ILE A 160 3.94 -0.35 7.58
C ILE A 160 3.86 -0.92 6.16
N THR A 161 4.58 -0.34 5.21
CA THR A 161 4.67 -0.80 3.83
C THR A 161 6.11 -1.11 3.46
N GLY A 162 6.31 -1.86 2.36
CA GLY A 162 7.64 -2.19 1.85
C GLY A 162 8.42 -0.96 1.36
N GLU A 163 9.70 -1.15 1.05
CA GLU A 163 10.60 -0.13 0.55
C GLU A 163 11.41 -0.65 -0.65
N ALA A 164 12.05 0.27 -1.39
CA ALA A 164 12.69 -0.05 -2.66
C ALA A 164 13.80 -1.12 -2.57
N GLY A 165 14.57 -1.13 -1.48
CA GLY A 165 15.66 -2.10 -1.32
C GLY A 165 15.15 -3.53 -1.16
N TRP A 166 14.08 -3.72 -0.34
CA TRP A 166 13.42 -5.01 -0.23
C TRP A 166 12.71 -5.40 -1.53
N MET A 167 11.93 -4.48 -2.11
CA MET A 167 11.23 -4.72 -3.37
C MET A 167 12.17 -5.27 -4.44
N VAL A 168 13.35 -4.67 -4.61
CA VAL A 168 14.34 -5.16 -5.58
C VAL A 168 14.93 -6.50 -5.14
N LYS A 169 15.48 -6.57 -3.92
CA LYS A 169 16.26 -7.73 -3.45
C LYS A 169 15.39 -8.90 -3.02
N GLY A 170 14.24 -8.62 -2.41
CA GLY A 170 13.35 -9.62 -1.82
C GLY A 170 12.22 -10.08 -2.74
N GLU A 171 11.87 -9.32 -3.79
CA GLU A 171 10.72 -9.64 -4.64
C GLU A 171 11.10 -9.75 -6.12
N ILE A 172 11.64 -8.68 -6.74
CA ILE A 172 11.91 -8.62 -8.18
C ILE A 172 13.01 -9.62 -8.56
N ILE A 173 14.15 -9.58 -7.88
CA ILE A 173 15.26 -10.49 -8.16
C ILE A 173 14.87 -11.95 -7.96
N PRO A 174 14.24 -12.38 -6.84
CA PRO A 174 13.79 -13.77 -6.70
C PRO A 174 12.76 -14.20 -7.76
N CYS A 175 11.90 -13.29 -8.22
CA CYS A 175 10.98 -13.59 -9.33
C CYS A 175 11.74 -13.77 -10.66
N LEU A 176 12.73 -12.93 -10.94
CA LEU A 176 13.60 -13.10 -12.12
C LEU A 176 14.40 -14.41 -12.06
N ASP A 177 14.89 -14.82 -10.89
CA ASP A 177 15.53 -16.12 -10.68
C ASP A 177 14.56 -17.27 -10.98
N ALA A 178 13.29 -17.16 -10.58
CA ALA A 178 12.26 -18.13 -10.91
C ALA A 178 11.98 -18.16 -12.44
N ILE A 179 11.88 -17.00 -13.08
CA ILE A 179 11.72 -16.90 -14.55
C ILE A 179 12.90 -17.55 -15.27
N GLN A 180 14.12 -17.31 -14.83
CA GLN A 180 15.31 -17.96 -15.41
C GLN A 180 15.27 -19.49 -15.23
N LYS A 181 14.90 -19.93 -14.03
CA LYS A 181 14.82 -21.37 -13.72
C LYS A 181 13.76 -22.08 -14.55
N ASP A 182 12.56 -21.48 -14.67
CA ASP A 182 11.40 -22.14 -15.26
C ASP A 182 11.38 -22.05 -16.80
N PHE A 183 11.93 -20.97 -17.37
CA PHE A 183 11.87 -20.69 -18.81
C PHE A 183 13.24 -20.56 -19.49
N GLY A 184 14.33 -20.52 -18.73
CA GLY A 184 15.69 -20.31 -19.29
C GLY A 184 15.93 -18.89 -19.79
N LEU A 185 15.09 -17.92 -19.43
CA LEU A 185 15.23 -16.53 -19.85
C LEU A 185 16.30 -15.83 -19.00
N ASN A 186 17.26 -15.14 -19.65
CA ASN A 186 18.37 -14.48 -18.96
C ASN A 186 18.88 -13.22 -19.66
N ARG A 187 18.12 -12.65 -20.63
CA ARG A 187 18.50 -11.44 -21.37
C ARG A 187 17.56 -10.31 -21.01
N LEU A 188 18.09 -9.33 -20.28
CA LEU A 188 17.33 -8.27 -19.63
C LEU A 188 17.48 -6.95 -20.37
N PHE A 189 16.36 -6.32 -20.75
CA PHE A 189 16.29 -4.96 -21.28
C PHE A 189 15.53 -4.07 -20.31
N ILE A 190 16.05 -2.89 -19.98
CA ILE A 190 15.51 -2.07 -18.89
C ILE A 190 15.03 -0.73 -19.45
N LEU A 191 13.77 -0.39 -19.17
CA LEU A 191 13.13 0.87 -19.51
C LEU A 191 12.77 1.61 -18.21
N VAL A 192 13.17 2.86 -18.08
CA VAL A 192 12.93 3.65 -16.88
C VAL A 192 12.33 5.02 -17.22
N GLN A 193 11.46 5.50 -16.36
CA GLN A 193 11.00 6.89 -16.41
C GLN A 193 12.11 7.86 -15.97
N ASP A 194 12.11 9.07 -16.53
CA ASP A 194 13.06 10.13 -16.17
C ASP A 194 12.74 10.77 -14.81
N VAL A 195 12.77 9.94 -13.77
CA VAL A 195 12.62 10.35 -12.37
C VAL A 195 13.70 9.67 -11.51
N ALA A 196 14.09 10.31 -10.43
CA ALA A 196 15.25 9.90 -9.64
C ALA A 196 15.17 8.44 -9.15
N HIS A 197 14.03 8.00 -8.63
CA HIS A 197 13.86 6.65 -8.11
C HIS A 197 13.92 5.58 -9.22
N ALA A 198 13.36 5.85 -10.41
CA ALA A 198 13.35 4.89 -11.51
C ALA A 198 14.75 4.74 -12.13
N ARG A 199 15.46 5.85 -12.33
CA ARG A 199 16.87 5.82 -12.79
C ARG A 199 17.75 5.06 -11.80
N ALA A 200 17.65 5.37 -10.49
CA ALA A 200 18.44 4.70 -9.46
C ALA A 200 18.09 3.21 -9.37
N GLY A 201 16.80 2.87 -9.34
CA GLY A 201 16.31 1.48 -9.26
C GLY A 201 16.72 0.65 -10.46
N GLY A 202 16.55 1.17 -11.67
CA GLY A 202 16.97 0.50 -12.91
C GLY A 202 18.46 0.22 -12.94
N GLY A 203 19.29 1.20 -12.52
CA GLY A 203 20.75 1.02 -12.46
C GLY A 203 21.20 0.02 -11.38
N ILE A 204 20.55 0.01 -10.22
CA ILE A 204 20.81 -0.97 -9.16
C ILE A 204 20.44 -2.39 -9.65
N LEU A 205 19.26 -2.54 -10.25
CA LEU A 205 18.79 -3.82 -10.77
C LEU A 205 19.70 -4.34 -11.89
N ALA A 206 20.11 -3.48 -12.82
CA ALA A 206 21.05 -3.83 -13.89
C ALA A 206 22.35 -4.45 -13.35
N LYS A 207 22.99 -3.78 -12.36
CA LYS A 207 24.21 -4.27 -11.71
C LYS A 207 23.99 -5.59 -10.97
N ALA A 208 22.86 -5.70 -10.22
CA ALA A 208 22.55 -6.89 -9.46
C ALA A 208 22.31 -8.11 -10.38
N MET A 209 21.59 -7.93 -11.49
CA MET A 209 21.31 -9.01 -12.42
C MET A 209 22.55 -9.42 -13.24
N ALA A 210 23.39 -8.47 -13.64
CA ALA A 210 24.68 -8.78 -14.25
C ALA A 210 25.57 -9.63 -13.32
N ALA A 211 25.65 -9.27 -12.04
CA ALA A 211 26.38 -10.03 -11.03
C ALA A 211 25.82 -11.47 -10.82
N LYS A 212 24.55 -11.71 -11.15
CA LYS A 212 23.89 -13.02 -11.11
C LYS A 212 24.01 -13.81 -12.43
N GLY A 213 24.76 -13.30 -13.40
CA GLY A 213 24.99 -13.96 -14.69
C GLY A 213 23.93 -13.70 -15.76
N TRP A 214 23.06 -12.71 -15.57
CA TRP A 214 22.17 -12.25 -16.62
C TRP A 214 22.90 -11.36 -17.61
N THR A 215 22.52 -11.46 -18.87
CA THR A 215 22.96 -10.52 -19.91
C THR A 215 22.10 -9.28 -19.87
N VAL A 216 22.60 -8.20 -19.29
CA VAL A 216 21.93 -6.89 -19.31
C VAL A 216 22.26 -6.20 -20.63
N LEU A 217 21.22 -5.79 -21.37
CA LEU A 217 21.30 -5.30 -22.74
C LEU A 217 21.42 -3.76 -22.77
N GLY A 218 22.65 -3.26 -22.67
CA GLY A 218 22.96 -1.84 -22.64
C GLY A 218 22.60 -1.17 -21.30
N GLU A 219 22.68 0.16 -21.29
CA GLU A 219 22.25 0.98 -20.18
C GLU A 219 20.70 1.09 -20.16
N PRO A 220 20.07 1.32 -19.00
CA PRO A 220 18.64 1.58 -18.93
C PRO A 220 18.20 2.70 -19.87
N VAL A 221 17.21 2.43 -20.72
CA VAL A 221 16.63 3.43 -21.63
C VAL A 221 15.69 4.34 -20.84
N VAL A 222 15.92 5.65 -20.94
CA VAL A 222 15.21 6.64 -20.11
C VAL A 222 14.15 7.37 -20.94
N PHE A 223 12.93 7.48 -20.37
CA PHE A 223 11.82 8.18 -21.01
C PHE A 223 11.29 9.33 -20.14
N PRO A 224 11.17 10.55 -20.69
CA PRO A 224 10.44 11.63 -20.04
C PRO A 224 8.98 11.26 -19.77
N THR A 225 8.40 11.76 -18.69
CA THR A 225 6.95 11.70 -18.46
C THR A 225 6.21 12.33 -19.63
N GLY A 226 5.12 11.73 -20.07
CA GLY A 226 4.36 12.17 -21.26
C GLY A 226 4.85 11.57 -22.58
N THR A 227 5.85 10.67 -22.57
CA THR A 227 6.28 9.94 -23.77
C THR A 227 5.16 9.04 -24.29
N THR A 228 4.82 9.16 -25.58
CA THR A 228 3.77 8.34 -26.23
C THR A 228 4.28 7.43 -27.33
N ASP A 229 5.55 7.52 -27.70
CA ASP A 229 6.19 6.63 -28.67
C ASP A 229 7.41 5.93 -28.07
N PHE A 230 7.30 4.62 -27.98
CA PHE A 230 8.32 3.71 -27.43
C PHE A 230 8.89 2.78 -28.53
N SER A 231 8.47 2.98 -29.78
CA SER A 231 8.73 2.05 -30.88
C SER A 231 10.23 1.80 -31.12
N MET A 232 11.06 2.84 -31.04
CA MET A 232 12.51 2.71 -31.22
C MET A 232 13.16 1.82 -30.16
N ALA A 233 12.80 1.98 -28.89
CA ALA A 233 13.32 1.14 -27.82
C ALA A 233 12.80 -0.31 -27.93
N LEU A 234 11.55 -0.50 -28.33
CA LEU A 234 10.97 -1.81 -28.56
C LEU A 234 11.64 -2.54 -29.76
N LEU A 235 11.97 -1.82 -30.83
CA LEU A 235 12.75 -2.35 -31.95
C LEU A 235 14.15 -2.73 -31.50
N GLU A 236 14.81 -1.93 -30.69
CA GLU A 236 16.13 -2.21 -30.16
C GLU A 236 16.10 -3.43 -29.22
N ALA A 237 15.10 -3.55 -28.34
CA ALA A 237 14.89 -4.75 -27.51
C ALA A 237 14.75 -6.01 -28.37
N LYS A 238 13.99 -5.93 -29.46
CA LYS A 238 13.81 -7.03 -30.42
C LYS A 238 15.11 -7.38 -31.13
N LYS A 239 15.84 -6.39 -31.62
CA LYS A 239 17.13 -6.55 -32.32
C LYS A 239 18.18 -7.19 -31.41
N GLN A 240 18.21 -6.80 -30.14
CA GLN A 240 19.12 -7.37 -29.14
C GLN A 240 18.65 -8.71 -28.57
N ASN A 241 17.54 -9.28 -29.05
CA ASN A 241 16.97 -10.51 -28.53
C ASN A 241 16.69 -10.44 -27.01
N ALA A 242 16.08 -9.36 -26.56
CA ALA A 242 15.60 -9.25 -25.20
C ALA A 242 14.58 -10.36 -24.89
N GLN A 243 14.65 -10.92 -23.70
CA GLN A 243 13.77 -11.99 -23.24
C GLN A 243 12.89 -11.54 -22.06
N VAL A 244 13.38 -10.62 -21.23
CA VAL A 244 12.61 -9.96 -20.19
C VAL A 244 12.82 -8.46 -20.32
N MET A 245 11.75 -7.71 -20.24
CA MET A 245 11.76 -6.25 -20.35
C MET A 245 11.27 -5.66 -19.01
N ILE A 246 12.21 -5.14 -18.22
CA ILE A 246 11.86 -4.40 -17.01
C ILE A 246 11.31 -3.04 -17.40
N ILE A 247 10.18 -2.68 -16.80
CA ILE A 247 9.51 -1.40 -17.01
C ILE A 247 9.39 -0.72 -15.64
N TRP A 248 10.17 0.32 -15.41
CA TRP A 248 10.11 1.10 -14.17
C TRP A 248 9.57 2.50 -14.44
N MET A 249 8.27 2.57 -14.58
CA MET A 249 7.55 3.78 -14.99
C MET A 249 6.19 3.84 -14.27
N ASP A 250 5.97 4.86 -13.47
CA ASP A 250 4.68 5.11 -12.80
C ASP A 250 3.73 6.03 -13.60
N MET A 251 4.15 6.44 -14.79
CA MET A 251 3.36 7.29 -15.69
C MET A 251 2.26 6.52 -16.43
N PRO A 252 1.09 7.14 -16.67
CA PRO A 252 -0.06 6.50 -17.35
C PRO A 252 0.25 6.00 -18.76
N GLU A 253 1.20 6.65 -19.45
CA GLU A 253 1.63 6.33 -20.81
C GLU A 253 2.26 4.93 -20.92
N THR A 254 2.57 4.27 -19.82
CA THR A 254 3.00 2.87 -19.81
C THR A 254 1.97 1.94 -20.46
N ALA A 255 0.68 2.29 -20.41
CA ALA A 255 -0.35 1.58 -21.16
C ALA A 255 -0.12 1.63 -22.69
N ILE A 256 0.39 2.75 -23.21
CA ILE A 256 0.74 2.91 -24.62
C ILE A 256 1.95 2.05 -24.98
N LEU A 257 2.98 2.02 -24.12
CA LEU A 257 4.14 1.15 -24.28
C LEU A 257 3.72 -0.31 -24.41
N LEU A 258 2.82 -0.80 -23.57
CA LEU A 258 2.38 -2.19 -23.61
C LEU A 258 1.51 -2.50 -24.84
N LYS A 259 0.71 -1.53 -25.33
CA LYS A 259 0.00 -1.67 -26.63
C LYS A 259 1.00 -1.79 -27.78
N GLN A 260 2.02 -0.95 -27.82
CA GLN A 260 3.07 -1.00 -28.86
C GLN A 260 3.89 -2.29 -28.75
N TRP A 261 4.28 -2.72 -27.55
CA TRP A 261 4.96 -4.00 -27.31
C TRP A 261 4.17 -5.18 -27.89
N HIS A 262 2.87 -5.25 -27.59
CA HIS A 262 1.99 -6.31 -28.07
C HIS A 262 1.85 -6.29 -29.59
N ASP A 263 1.58 -5.11 -30.21
CA ASP A 263 1.36 -4.98 -31.66
C ASP A 263 2.63 -5.30 -32.45
N MET A 264 3.80 -4.94 -31.93
CA MET A 264 5.10 -5.26 -32.51
C MET A 264 5.54 -6.69 -32.22
N LYS A 265 4.80 -7.45 -31.39
CA LYS A 265 5.16 -8.82 -30.96
C LYS A 265 6.62 -8.91 -30.51
N VAL A 266 7.00 -8.01 -29.57
CA VAL A 266 8.36 -8.00 -29.03
C VAL A 266 8.56 -9.28 -28.19
N PRO A 267 9.57 -10.13 -28.48
CA PRO A 267 9.74 -11.42 -27.82
C PRO A 267 10.41 -11.28 -26.44
N ALA A 268 9.88 -10.37 -25.60
CA ALA A 268 10.34 -10.11 -24.25
C ALA A 268 9.14 -10.05 -23.30
N LEU A 269 9.20 -10.79 -22.20
CA LEU A 269 8.18 -10.78 -21.16
C LEU A 269 8.19 -9.41 -20.44
N PRO A 270 7.12 -8.62 -20.48
CA PRO A 270 7.08 -7.33 -19.77
C PRO A 270 6.93 -7.55 -18.28
N PHE A 271 7.83 -6.97 -17.52
CA PHE A 271 7.83 -7.02 -16.07
C PHE A 271 7.86 -5.60 -15.50
N GLY A 272 6.72 -5.15 -15.05
CA GLY A 272 6.54 -3.85 -14.43
C GLY A 272 6.96 -3.81 -12.97
N THR A 273 7.74 -2.79 -12.66
CA THR A 273 8.06 -2.43 -11.29
C THR A 273 7.45 -1.06 -11.03
N ILE A 274 6.45 -0.99 -10.13
CA ILE A 274 5.71 0.25 -9.86
C ILE A 274 5.10 0.82 -11.14
N ILE A 275 4.32 0.01 -11.83
CA ILE A 275 3.47 0.51 -12.92
C ILE A 275 2.10 0.87 -12.35
N ALA A 276 1.91 2.11 -11.93
CA ALA A 276 0.63 2.57 -11.40
C ALA A 276 -0.55 2.26 -12.32
N ALA A 277 -0.35 2.37 -13.64
CA ALA A 277 -1.38 2.02 -14.62
C ALA A 277 -1.78 0.54 -14.57
N ALA A 278 -0.81 -0.39 -14.47
CA ALA A 278 -1.08 -1.83 -14.47
C ALA A 278 -1.70 -2.34 -13.16
N GLU A 279 -1.55 -1.60 -12.07
CA GLU A 279 -2.17 -1.92 -10.79
C GLU A 279 -3.69 -1.68 -10.81
N GLN A 280 -4.16 -0.76 -11.65
CA GLN A 280 -5.56 -0.37 -11.70
C GLN A 280 -6.43 -1.41 -12.42
N PRO A 281 -7.63 -1.75 -11.89
CA PRO A 281 -8.58 -2.63 -12.57
C PRO A 281 -8.98 -2.16 -13.97
N GLY A 282 -8.95 -0.84 -14.23
CA GLY A 282 -9.21 -0.25 -15.53
C GLY A 282 -8.13 -0.47 -16.60
N PHE A 283 -6.96 -0.97 -16.22
CA PHE A 283 -5.81 -1.15 -17.11
C PHE A 283 -6.11 -2.10 -18.29
N TRP A 284 -6.83 -3.17 -18.07
CA TRP A 284 -7.24 -4.11 -19.12
C TRP A 284 -8.01 -3.40 -20.23
N LYS A 285 -8.97 -2.57 -19.86
CA LYS A 285 -9.74 -1.77 -20.83
C LYS A 285 -8.88 -0.69 -21.47
N ALA A 286 -8.04 -0.01 -20.71
CA ALA A 286 -7.16 1.04 -21.22
C ALA A 286 -6.15 0.53 -22.26
N THR A 287 -5.75 -0.75 -22.15
CA THR A 287 -4.84 -1.40 -23.10
C THR A 287 -5.57 -2.17 -24.21
N ASP A 288 -6.90 -2.18 -24.27
CA ASP A 288 -7.70 -3.00 -25.18
C ASP A 288 -7.32 -4.50 -25.09
N GLY A 289 -7.01 -4.99 -23.88
CA GLY A 289 -6.54 -6.34 -23.61
C GLY A 289 -5.06 -6.61 -23.98
N LYS A 290 -4.36 -5.64 -24.57
CA LYS A 290 -2.96 -5.79 -24.98
C LYS A 290 -1.96 -5.77 -23.82
N GLY A 291 -2.45 -5.48 -22.60
CA GLY A 291 -1.67 -5.67 -21.36
C GLY A 291 -1.56 -7.12 -20.89
N GLU A 292 -2.14 -8.08 -21.64
CA GLU A 292 -2.00 -9.52 -21.37
C GLU A 292 -0.53 -9.91 -21.22
N PHE A 293 -0.22 -10.83 -20.32
CA PHE A 293 1.12 -11.28 -19.93
C PHE A 293 1.98 -10.26 -19.18
N CYS A 294 1.56 -9.01 -19.00
CA CYS A 294 2.32 -8.05 -18.23
C CYS A 294 2.38 -8.48 -16.76
N LEU A 295 3.59 -8.69 -16.24
CA LEU A 295 3.85 -8.82 -14.81
C LEU A 295 3.85 -7.44 -14.17
N ALA A 296 3.35 -7.33 -12.95
CA ALA A 296 3.43 -6.12 -12.15
C ALA A 296 3.71 -6.45 -10.68
N ASN A 297 4.68 -5.75 -10.10
CA ASN A 297 5.00 -5.85 -8.68
C ASN A 297 4.09 -4.92 -7.89
N VAL A 298 3.50 -5.41 -6.81
CA VAL A 298 2.79 -4.62 -5.80
C VAL A 298 3.39 -4.85 -4.42
N VAL A 299 3.62 -3.78 -3.71
CA VAL A 299 4.42 -3.75 -2.47
C VAL A 299 3.81 -4.54 -1.33
N ASN A 300 2.47 -4.70 -1.34
CA ASN A 300 1.74 -5.47 -0.33
C ASN A 300 0.73 -6.39 -1.03
N ALA A 301 0.75 -7.67 -0.66
CA ALA A 301 -0.08 -8.70 -1.28
C ALA A 301 -1.59 -8.42 -1.27
N GLY A 302 -2.08 -7.64 -0.30
CA GLY A 302 -3.49 -7.23 -0.21
C GLY A 302 -3.93 -6.20 -1.25
N ASN A 303 -3.00 -5.61 -2.02
CA ASN A 303 -3.32 -4.66 -3.10
C ASN A 303 -3.70 -5.37 -4.42
N ALA A 304 -3.61 -6.69 -4.44
CA ALA A 304 -4.10 -7.55 -5.51
C ALA A 304 -4.94 -8.68 -4.91
N PRO A 305 -5.85 -9.32 -5.67
CA PRO A 305 -6.65 -10.45 -5.19
C PRO A 305 -5.76 -11.67 -4.89
N SER A 306 -5.02 -11.63 -3.80
CA SER A 306 -4.13 -12.70 -3.32
C SER A 306 -4.78 -13.51 -2.20
N ARG A 307 -4.18 -14.65 -1.89
CA ARG A 307 -4.56 -15.47 -0.73
C ARG A 307 -3.43 -15.52 0.29
N ALA A 308 -2.84 -14.35 0.59
CA ALA A 308 -1.74 -14.27 1.53
C ALA A 308 -2.15 -14.74 2.93
N THR A 309 -3.34 -14.35 3.39
CA THR A 309 -3.94 -14.77 4.66
C THR A 309 -5.45 -14.95 4.50
N GLU A 310 -6.12 -15.50 5.49
CA GLU A 310 -7.59 -15.54 5.52
C GLU A 310 -8.22 -14.13 5.52
N TRP A 311 -7.51 -13.15 6.04
CA TRP A 311 -7.99 -11.78 6.09
C TRP A 311 -7.87 -11.07 4.74
N THR A 312 -6.96 -11.49 3.88
CA THR A 312 -6.76 -10.86 2.55
C THR A 312 -8.05 -10.82 1.74
N MET A 313 -8.71 -11.98 1.58
CA MET A 313 -9.94 -12.04 0.78
C MET A 313 -11.11 -11.31 1.43
N LYS A 314 -11.22 -11.36 2.76
CA LYS A 314 -12.25 -10.59 3.50
C LYS A 314 -12.10 -9.10 3.26
N PHE A 315 -10.85 -8.59 3.27
CA PHE A 315 -10.56 -7.20 2.95
C PHE A 315 -10.91 -6.85 1.50
N VAL A 316 -10.48 -7.68 0.54
CA VAL A 316 -10.78 -7.47 -0.89
C VAL A 316 -12.30 -7.42 -1.13
N GLU A 317 -13.05 -8.37 -0.56
CA GLU A 317 -14.52 -8.43 -0.66
C GLU A 317 -15.19 -7.20 -0.02
N ALA A 318 -14.76 -6.79 1.16
CA ALA A 318 -15.28 -5.61 1.85
C ALA A 318 -15.02 -4.32 1.05
N TYR A 319 -13.80 -4.18 0.52
CA TYR A 319 -13.41 -3.04 -0.32
C TYR A 319 -14.25 -3.00 -1.60
N GLN A 320 -14.37 -4.13 -2.30
CA GLN A 320 -15.14 -4.25 -3.53
C GLN A 320 -16.63 -4.00 -3.30
N LYS A 321 -17.19 -4.53 -2.21
CA LYS A 321 -18.58 -4.28 -1.83
C LYS A 321 -18.87 -2.80 -1.61
N LYS A 322 -17.93 -2.08 -0.99
CA LYS A 322 -18.11 -0.66 -0.66
C LYS A 322 -17.87 0.27 -1.84
N TYR A 323 -16.82 0.02 -2.62
CA TYR A 323 -16.33 0.95 -3.64
C TYR A 323 -16.60 0.48 -5.07
N SER A 324 -17.16 -0.72 -5.26
CA SER A 324 -17.39 -1.36 -6.58
C SER A 324 -16.10 -1.52 -7.41
N LEU A 325 -14.95 -1.58 -6.72
CA LEU A 325 -13.61 -1.72 -7.28
C LEU A 325 -12.83 -2.73 -6.44
N GLU A 326 -11.90 -3.46 -7.07
CA GLU A 326 -10.89 -4.21 -6.32
C GLU A 326 -9.87 -3.24 -5.67
N PRO A 327 -9.19 -3.66 -4.58
CA PRO A 327 -8.07 -2.90 -4.06
C PRO A 327 -7.06 -2.62 -5.17
N GLU A 328 -6.59 -1.41 -5.24
CA GLU A 328 -5.69 -0.93 -6.28
C GLU A 328 -4.68 0.04 -5.69
N GLY A 329 -3.57 0.23 -6.41
CA GLY A 329 -2.53 1.16 -5.98
C GLY A 329 -1.61 0.60 -4.90
N TYR A 330 -0.79 1.53 -4.41
CA TYR A 330 0.34 1.21 -3.55
C TYR A 330 -0.06 1.04 -2.07
N GLY A 331 -0.96 1.91 -1.60
CA GLY A 331 -1.24 2.10 -0.18
C GLY A 331 -2.50 1.45 0.36
N THR A 332 -3.27 0.73 -0.45
CA THR A 332 -4.61 0.30 -0.07
C THR A 332 -4.61 -0.62 1.16
N SER A 333 -3.97 -1.77 1.09
CA SER A 333 -3.98 -2.75 2.19
C SER A 333 -3.15 -2.30 3.40
N SER A 334 -2.05 -1.59 3.19
CA SER A 334 -1.24 -1.04 4.27
C SER A 334 -1.98 0.06 5.03
N SER A 335 -2.74 0.90 4.35
CA SER A 335 -3.55 1.94 4.98
C SER A 335 -4.69 1.35 5.82
N TYR A 336 -5.35 0.31 5.30
CA TYR A 336 -6.34 -0.45 6.07
C TYR A 336 -5.72 -1.06 7.32
N MET A 337 -4.59 -1.76 7.18
CA MET A 337 -3.91 -2.43 8.30
C MET A 337 -3.33 -1.45 9.31
N ALA A 338 -2.87 -0.26 8.89
CA ALA A 338 -2.33 0.74 9.82
C ALA A 338 -3.36 1.17 10.87
N VAL A 339 -4.64 1.28 10.50
CA VAL A 339 -5.71 1.60 11.44
C VAL A 339 -5.94 0.47 12.44
N TYR A 340 -5.89 -0.79 12.00
CA TYR A 340 -6.01 -1.95 12.89
C TYR A 340 -4.80 -2.12 13.81
N VAL A 341 -3.60 -1.87 13.30
CA VAL A 341 -2.36 -1.88 14.10
C VAL A 341 -2.37 -0.77 15.14
N LEU A 342 -2.82 0.42 14.76
CA LEU A 342 -2.98 1.54 15.69
C LEU A 342 -4.01 1.22 16.78
N LYS A 343 -5.17 0.63 16.40
CA LYS A 343 -6.18 0.16 17.35
C LYS A 343 -5.58 -0.82 18.36
N ASP A 344 -4.91 -1.86 17.87
CA ASP A 344 -4.29 -2.88 18.71
C ASP A 344 -3.26 -2.27 19.68
N ALA A 345 -2.41 -1.37 19.19
CA ALA A 345 -1.42 -0.69 20.00
C ALA A 345 -2.05 0.19 21.10
N ILE A 346 -3.10 0.95 20.78
CA ILE A 346 -3.83 1.76 21.75
C ILE A 346 -4.48 0.88 22.83
N GLU A 347 -5.09 -0.24 22.43
CA GLU A 347 -5.76 -1.17 23.35
C GLU A 347 -4.76 -1.87 24.28
N ARG A 348 -3.58 -2.27 23.79
CA ARG A 348 -2.50 -2.84 24.60
C ARG A 348 -1.86 -1.80 25.53
N ALA A 349 -1.70 -0.57 25.05
CA ALA A 349 -1.21 0.54 25.88
C ALA A 349 -2.23 0.97 26.96
N GLY A 350 -3.53 0.73 26.73
CA GLY A 350 -4.62 1.21 27.57
C GLY A 350 -4.67 2.74 27.70
N SER A 351 -4.05 3.46 26.75
CA SER A 351 -3.80 4.91 26.84
C SER A 351 -3.65 5.51 25.45
N LEU A 352 -3.88 6.84 25.33
CA LEU A 352 -3.54 7.62 24.15
C LEU A 352 -2.18 8.34 24.27
N ASP A 353 -1.45 8.12 25.36
CA ASP A 353 -0.11 8.66 25.53
C ASP A 353 0.82 8.14 24.45
N SER A 354 1.46 9.06 23.72
CA SER A 354 2.28 8.71 22.54
C SER A 354 3.45 7.77 22.89
N ASP A 355 4.11 7.96 24.03
CA ASP A 355 5.25 7.13 24.40
C ASP A 355 4.80 5.68 24.71
N LYS A 356 3.66 5.51 25.41
CA LYS A 356 3.08 4.17 25.68
C LYS A 356 2.60 3.47 24.39
N VAL A 357 2.01 4.22 23.47
CA VAL A 357 1.55 3.68 22.19
C VAL A 357 2.73 3.31 21.30
N VAL A 358 3.84 4.09 21.32
CA VAL A 358 5.09 3.72 20.62
C VAL A 358 5.64 2.39 21.15
N ASP A 359 5.68 2.19 22.47
CA ASP A 359 6.15 0.93 23.06
C ASP A 359 5.27 -0.25 22.65
N ALA A 360 3.95 -0.03 22.60
CA ALA A 360 3.01 -1.02 22.09
C ALA A 360 3.22 -1.29 20.58
N LEU A 361 3.41 -0.26 19.75
CA LEU A 361 3.69 -0.44 18.31
C LEU A 361 4.96 -1.24 18.05
N LYS A 362 6.05 -0.96 18.78
CA LYS A 362 7.33 -1.70 18.66
C LYS A 362 7.21 -3.18 18.96
N THR A 363 6.23 -3.58 19.77
CA THR A 363 5.95 -4.98 20.12
C THR A 363 4.78 -5.58 19.32
N THR A 364 4.34 -4.92 18.25
CA THR A 364 3.30 -5.46 17.38
C THR A 364 3.74 -6.80 16.79
N ASP A 365 2.87 -7.81 16.92
CA ASP A 365 3.02 -9.13 16.32
C ASP A 365 1.63 -9.70 16.04
N MET A 366 1.11 -9.44 14.85
CA MET A 366 -0.24 -9.87 14.48
C MET A 366 -0.30 -10.33 13.02
N MET A 367 -1.19 -11.26 12.73
CA MET A 367 -1.51 -11.60 11.34
C MET A 367 -2.37 -10.49 10.74
N GLY A 368 -1.99 -10.01 9.56
CA GLY A 368 -2.69 -8.96 8.83
C GLY A 368 -3.13 -9.41 7.44
N VAL A 369 -3.58 -8.45 6.63
CA VAL A 369 -4.08 -8.68 5.26
C VAL A 369 -2.99 -9.17 4.31
N TYR A 370 -1.73 -8.78 4.51
CA TYR A 370 -0.63 -9.15 3.63
C TYR A 370 0.49 -9.91 4.35
N GLY A 371 0.14 -10.65 5.39
CA GLY A 371 1.05 -11.47 6.18
C GLY A 371 1.21 -10.96 7.61
N ARG A 372 2.24 -11.44 8.28
CA ARG A 372 2.52 -11.12 9.67
C ARG A 372 3.10 -9.71 9.80
N ILE A 373 2.46 -8.88 10.59
CA ILE A 373 2.84 -7.49 10.85
C ILE A 373 3.73 -7.43 12.08
N LYS A 374 4.98 -7.06 11.87
CA LYS A 374 5.99 -6.80 12.91
C LYS A 374 6.83 -5.61 12.49
N PHE A 375 7.31 -4.84 13.45
CA PHE A 375 8.27 -3.78 13.20
C PHE A 375 9.66 -4.17 13.67
N ASP A 376 10.68 -3.77 12.90
CA ASP A 376 12.05 -3.78 13.36
C ASP A 376 12.20 -2.77 14.50
N PRO A 377 12.66 -3.17 15.69
CA PRO A 377 12.64 -2.31 16.88
C PRO A 377 13.61 -1.13 16.83
N LYS A 378 14.60 -1.15 15.90
CA LYS A 378 15.58 -0.09 15.72
C LYS A 378 15.14 0.96 14.71
N SER A 379 14.42 0.52 13.68
CA SER A 379 14.10 1.35 12.52
C SER A 379 12.61 1.65 12.36
N ASN A 380 11.74 1.01 13.16
CA ASN A 380 10.27 1.07 13.06
C ASN A 380 9.75 0.76 11.65
N GLN A 381 10.53 0.02 10.86
CA GLN A 381 10.16 -0.48 9.54
C GLN A 381 9.46 -1.82 9.71
N ILE A 382 8.37 -2.04 8.96
CA ILE A 382 7.76 -3.37 8.87
C ILE A 382 8.79 -4.39 8.40
N ILE A 383 8.75 -5.58 9.00
CA ILE A 383 9.63 -6.70 8.63
C ILE A 383 9.02 -7.43 7.43
N PRO A 384 9.66 -7.37 6.26
CA PRO A 384 9.15 -8.04 5.08
C PRO A 384 9.59 -9.51 5.01
N SER A 385 8.84 -10.35 4.28
CA SER A 385 9.18 -11.74 4.00
C SER A 385 8.54 -12.18 2.67
N LEU A 386 8.99 -13.31 2.13
CA LEU A 386 8.27 -14.04 1.06
C LEU A 386 7.29 -15.07 1.64
N ASP A 387 7.27 -15.23 2.95
CA ASP A 387 6.37 -16.10 3.69
C ASP A 387 5.40 -15.27 4.54
N PRO A 388 4.08 -15.31 4.28
CA PRO A 388 3.11 -14.55 5.06
C PRO A 388 3.05 -14.94 6.54
N ALA A 389 3.54 -16.13 6.91
CA ALA A 389 3.63 -16.52 8.31
C ALA A 389 4.78 -15.83 9.07
N GLU A 390 5.77 -15.31 8.37
CA GLU A 390 6.98 -14.72 8.93
C GLU A 390 6.98 -13.19 8.92
N GLY A 391 6.43 -12.58 7.86
CA GLY A 391 6.44 -11.13 7.70
C GLY A 391 5.45 -10.61 6.68
N ALA A 392 5.58 -9.33 6.36
CA ALA A 392 4.78 -8.65 5.35
C ALA A 392 5.23 -9.08 3.94
N VAL A 393 4.27 -9.47 3.12
CA VAL A 393 4.54 -10.00 1.78
C VAL A 393 4.12 -8.99 0.73
N GLY A 394 5.06 -8.63 -0.15
CA GLY A 394 4.75 -8.07 -1.46
C GLY A 394 4.43 -9.18 -2.47
N THR A 395 3.88 -8.82 -3.62
CA THR A 395 3.51 -9.83 -4.63
C THR A 395 3.75 -9.34 -6.05
N ILE A 396 3.86 -10.29 -6.96
CA ILE A 396 3.86 -10.04 -8.38
C ILE A 396 2.64 -10.78 -8.95
N PHE A 397 1.79 -10.04 -9.62
CA PHE A 397 0.71 -10.59 -10.41
C PHE A 397 1.03 -10.50 -11.90
N GLN A 398 0.33 -11.28 -12.70
CA GLN A 398 0.32 -11.17 -14.15
C GLN A 398 -1.10 -10.94 -14.64
N TRP A 399 -1.26 -10.05 -15.61
CA TRP A 399 -2.53 -9.94 -16.32
C TRP A 399 -2.74 -11.17 -17.19
N GLN A 400 -3.80 -11.94 -16.87
CA GLN A 400 -4.17 -13.18 -17.56
C GLN A 400 -5.68 -13.19 -17.81
N ALA A 401 -6.10 -13.21 -19.07
CA ALA A 401 -7.50 -13.18 -19.49
C ALA A 401 -8.32 -12.07 -18.77
N GLY A 402 -7.76 -10.87 -18.65
CA GLY A 402 -8.40 -9.70 -18.05
C GLY A 402 -8.40 -9.70 -16.51
N LYS A 403 -7.67 -10.59 -15.85
CA LYS A 403 -7.58 -10.70 -14.40
C LYS A 403 -6.15 -10.51 -13.91
N ARG A 404 -6.01 -9.94 -12.73
CA ARG A 404 -4.74 -9.85 -12.00
C ARG A 404 -4.50 -11.16 -11.26
N VAL A 405 -3.73 -12.07 -11.83
CA VAL A 405 -3.43 -13.38 -11.28
C VAL A 405 -2.10 -13.35 -10.54
N VAL A 406 -2.11 -13.54 -9.23
CA VAL A 406 -0.89 -13.58 -8.41
C VAL A 406 -0.07 -14.80 -8.77
N VAL A 407 1.19 -14.58 -9.19
CA VAL A 407 2.12 -15.61 -9.68
C VAL A 407 3.38 -15.75 -8.83
N PHE A 408 3.67 -14.78 -7.96
CA PHE A 408 4.83 -14.80 -7.06
C PHE A 408 4.52 -13.97 -5.78
N PRO A 409 5.06 -14.35 -4.59
CA PRO A 409 5.89 -15.53 -4.29
C PRO A 409 5.08 -16.84 -4.32
N PRO A 410 5.77 -18.00 -4.45
CA PRO A 410 5.12 -19.31 -4.64
C PRO A 410 4.11 -19.68 -3.53
N LYS A 411 4.33 -19.26 -2.30
CA LYS A 411 3.44 -19.55 -1.15
C LYS A 411 2.03 -18.96 -1.28
N ILE A 412 1.89 -17.85 -2.00
CA ILE A 412 0.60 -17.17 -2.17
C ILE A 412 0.14 -17.10 -3.63
N ALA A 413 0.92 -17.67 -4.55
CA ALA A 413 0.59 -17.72 -5.96
C ALA A 413 -0.69 -18.54 -6.19
N VAL A 414 -1.57 -18.02 -7.03
CA VAL A 414 -2.83 -18.70 -7.46
C VAL A 414 -2.78 -19.12 -8.93
N GLY A 415 -1.74 -18.70 -9.65
CA GLY A 415 -1.45 -19.07 -11.04
C GLY A 415 0.03 -19.23 -11.29
N LYS A 416 0.38 -19.49 -12.54
CA LYS A 416 1.77 -19.57 -13.03
C LYS A 416 2.04 -18.42 -13.98
N ILE A 417 3.31 -18.05 -14.14
CA ILE A 417 3.73 -17.13 -15.20
C ILE A 417 3.48 -17.78 -16.55
N LEU A 418 2.82 -17.04 -17.45
CA LEU A 418 2.60 -17.42 -18.83
C LEU A 418 3.48 -16.56 -19.73
N LEU A 419 4.02 -17.18 -20.79
CA LEU A 419 4.74 -16.46 -21.83
C LEU A 419 3.79 -16.04 -22.95
N PRO A 420 4.01 -14.87 -23.58
CA PRO A 420 3.30 -14.52 -24.79
C PRO A 420 3.46 -15.61 -25.89
N PRO A 421 2.43 -15.90 -26.70
CA PRO A 421 2.47 -16.98 -27.70
C PRO A 421 3.61 -16.81 -28.72
N TRP A 422 4.04 -15.58 -28.97
CA TRP A 422 5.16 -15.30 -29.88
C TRP A 422 6.55 -15.48 -29.25
N MET A 423 6.61 -15.81 -27.95
CA MET A 423 7.84 -16.23 -27.24
C MET A 423 7.98 -17.73 -27.10
N GLU A 424 6.89 -18.48 -27.25
CA GLU A 424 6.96 -19.95 -27.22
C GLU A 424 7.79 -20.44 -28.41
N LYS A 425 8.76 -21.31 -28.13
CA LYS A 425 9.52 -21.99 -29.19
C LYS A 425 8.54 -22.87 -29.98
N LYS A 426 8.39 -22.61 -31.27
CA LYS A 426 7.68 -23.48 -32.19
C LYS A 426 8.31 -24.85 -32.26
#